data_aafe550b8ba59265df5255a39f1f64ff
#
_entry.id   aafe550b8ba59265df5255a39f1f64ff
#
_cell.length_a   1.000
_cell.length_b   1.000
_cell.length_c   1.000
_cell.angle_alpha   90.00
_cell.angle_beta   90.00
_cell.angle_gamma   90.00
#
_symmetry.space_group_name_H-M   'P 1'
#
loop_
_entity.id
_entity.type
_entity.pdbx_description
1 polymer ?
#
loop_
_entity_poly.entity_id
_entity_poly.type
_entity_poly.pdbx_seq_one_letter_code
_entity_poly.pdbx_strand_id
1 'polypeptide(L)'
;AGHDPAAQELFDGMWAFAQANPSTIDGRLMDWHTPDVHDGNDSAFDGDADIAYALLLANAQWSSNGNVDYAAAAATTIAGIYESTIGPDSQLPELGDWVSAHGQPFNQNTPRPSDFMPAHFRSFAQATEDHRWNDVIAATQTVVDSLQTNHAPVTGLLPDFVVNAVNDPQPSPGTFLEGPYDNTYSYNSARVPWRIGLDGVLNGDSTSIAQALKLSHWAEAATGGNPNTFHAGYQLDGIPVPGRAYMSTAFVAPLGVAAMNDSSQQAWLNSIYDVVSTSRQNYFEDSIALISMIAMSGNYWSPTASAAPQDPPPPSEP
;
A
#
# COMPACT_ATOMS: atom_id res chain seq x y z
N ALA A 1 2.87 16.62 9.89
CA ALA A 1 3.99 17.57 9.91
C ALA A 1 3.51 19.02 10.07
N GLY A 2 2.24 19.32 9.83
CA GLY A 2 1.70 20.66 9.90
C GLY A 2 2.47 21.62 8.98
N HIS A 3 2.64 22.85 9.39
CA HIS A 3 3.43 23.86 8.67
C HIS A 3 4.87 23.99 9.22
N ASP A 4 5.42 22.90 9.77
CA ASP A 4 6.78 22.88 10.30
C ASP A 4 7.80 22.98 9.15
N PRO A 5 8.59 24.08 9.09
CA PRO A 5 9.63 24.24 8.06
C PRO A 5 10.71 23.16 8.10
N ALA A 6 11.01 22.60 9.27
CA ALA A 6 11.98 21.51 9.40
C ALA A 6 11.45 20.21 8.76
N ALA A 7 10.16 19.96 8.83
CA ALA A 7 9.55 18.82 8.15
C ALA A 7 9.62 18.96 6.62
N GLN A 8 9.42 20.17 6.09
CA GLN A 8 9.59 20.43 4.66
C GLN A 8 11.04 20.22 4.21
N GLU A 9 12.02 20.73 4.95
CA GLU A 9 13.44 20.55 4.63
C GLU A 9 13.84 19.08 4.61
N LEU A 10 13.35 18.26 5.56
CA LEU A 10 13.56 16.82 5.58
C LEU A 10 12.93 16.14 4.35
N PHE A 11 11.70 16.51 4.01
CA PHE A 11 11.01 15.98 2.82
C PHE A 11 11.77 16.32 1.53
N ASP A 12 12.19 17.58 1.39
CA ASP A 12 12.97 18.03 0.23
C ASP A 12 14.29 17.26 0.10
N GLY A 13 14.94 16.98 1.24
CA GLY A 13 16.14 16.14 1.28
C GLY A 13 15.90 14.70 0.83
N MET A 14 14.78 14.11 1.26
CA MET A 14 14.38 12.76 0.81
C MET A 14 14.05 12.73 -0.69
N TRP A 15 13.35 13.75 -1.18
CA TRP A 15 13.06 13.87 -2.61
C TRP A 15 14.34 14.08 -3.44
N ALA A 16 15.24 14.92 -2.99
CA ALA A 16 16.54 15.09 -3.65
C ALA A 16 17.36 13.81 -3.69
N PHE A 17 17.28 12.98 -2.64
CA PHE A 17 17.89 11.64 -2.62
C PHE A 17 17.26 10.71 -3.67
N ALA A 18 15.93 10.67 -3.76
CA ALA A 18 15.24 9.88 -4.79
C ALA A 18 15.67 10.29 -6.20
N GLN A 19 15.71 11.61 -6.47
CA GLN A 19 16.15 12.14 -7.76
C GLN A 19 17.63 11.84 -8.09
N ALA A 20 18.48 11.73 -7.08
CA ALA A 20 19.90 11.40 -7.25
C ALA A 20 20.15 9.91 -7.51
N ASN A 21 19.15 9.07 -7.28
CA ASN A 21 19.23 7.62 -7.44
C ASN A 21 18.07 7.12 -8.34
N PRO A 22 18.02 7.52 -9.63
CA PRO A 22 16.95 7.10 -10.52
C PRO A 22 17.14 5.66 -10.97
N SER A 23 16.03 4.99 -11.34
CA SER A 23 16.11 3.76 -12.13
C SER A 23 16.88 4.00 -13.43
N THR A 24 17.65 3.02 -13.86
CA THR A 24 18.37 3.05 -15.15
C THR A 24 17.48 2.73 -16.35
N ILE A 25 16.26 2.22 -16.09
CA ILE A 25 15.27 1.86 -17.12
C ILE A 25 14.37 3.06 -17.39
N ASP A 26 13.70 3.59 -16.37
CA ASP A 26 12.95 4.83 -16.46
C ASP A 26 13.43 5.83 -15.41
N GLY A 27 14.20 6.80 -15.83
CA GLY A 27 14.79 7.82 -14.94
C GLY A 27 13.79 8.74 -14.23
N ARG A 28 12.47 8.56 -14.43
CA ARG A 28 11.41 9.23 -13.67
C ARG A 28 11.07 8.49 -12.37
N LEU A 29 11.56 7.23 -12.23
CA LEU A 29 11.34 6.33 -11.10
C LEU A 29 12.63 6.20 -10.29
N MET A 30 12.52 5.71 -9.05
CA MET A 30 13.68 5.57 -8.16
C MET A 30 14.21 4.14 -8.19
N ASP A 31 15.54 3.98 -8.13
CA ASP A 31 16.19 2.71 -7.82
C ASP A 31 15.74 2.21 -6.44
N TRP A 32 15.20 1.02 -6.41
CA TRP A 32 14.58 0.47 -5.19
C TRP A 32 15.57 0.14 -4.08
N HIS A 33 16.84 -0.07 -4.42
CA HIS A 33 17.87 -0.52 -3.46
C HIS A 33 19.20 0.21 -3.62
N THR A 34 19.32 1.37 -3.02
CA THR A 34 20.53 2.19 -3.06
C THR A 34 21.28 2.12 -1.73
N PRO A 35 22.63 2.06 -1.73
CA PRO A 35 23.55 2.05 -2.87
C PRO A 35 24.06 0.64 -3.25
N ASP A 36 23.20 -0.32 -3.47
CA ASP A 36 23.68 -1.66 -3.84
C ASP A 36 24.01 -1.72 -5.35
N VAL A 37 25.29 -1.96 -5.66
CA VAL A 37 25.78 -2.14 -7.03
C VAL A 37 25.55 -3.54 -7.60
N HIS A 38 24.88 -4.41 -6.85
CA HIS A 38 24.69 -5.83 -7.21
C HIS A 38 23.25 -6.17 -7.63
N ASP A 39 22.27 -5.36 -7.23
CA ASP A 39 20.87 -5.52 -7.61
C ASP A 39 20.48 -4.39 -8.57
N GLY A 40 20.23 -4.72 -9.72
CA GLY A 40 19.65 -4.20 -10.93
C GLY A 40 19.55 -2.69 -11.23
N ASN A 41 19.65 -1.77 -10.32
CA ASN A 41 19.39 -0.33 -10.54
C ASN A 41 18.06 -0.10 -11.29
N ASP A 42 17.01 -0.77 -10.86
CA ASP A 42 15.67 -0.71 -11.41
C ASP A 42 14.65 -0.27 -10.33
N SER A 43 13.40 -0.04 -10.69
CA SER A 43 12.40 0.45 -9.77
C SER A 43 11.60 -0.68 -9.10
N ALA A 44 10.90 -0.32 -7.99
CA ALA A 44 9.83 -1.11 -7.41
C ALA A 44 8.55 -0.29 -7.35
N PHE A 45 7.46 -0.88 -7.87
CA PHE A 45 6.18 -0.18 -8.03
C PHE A 45 5.68 0.51 -6.76
N ASP A 46 5.71 -0.19 -5.62
CA ASP A 46 5.17 0.31 -4.35
C ASP A 46 5.92 1.55 -3.84
N GLY A 47 7.25 1.55 -3.98
CA GLY A 47 8.08 2.68 -3.60
C GLY A 47 7.78 3.93 -4.42
N ASP A 48 7.73 3.80 -5.74
CA ASP A 48 7.43 4.92 -6.63
C ASP A 48 6.00 5.44 -6.44
N ALA A 49 5.02 4.55 -6.24
CA ALA A 49 3.65 4.94 -5.97
C ALA A 49 3.52 5.73 -4.64
N ASP A 50 4.21 5.30 -3.58
CA ASP A 50 4.26 6.03 -2.32
C ASP A 50 4.99 7.38 -2.45
N ILE A 51 6.09 7.46 -3.23
CA ILE A 51 6.79 8.72 -3.56
C ILE A 51 5.85 9.70 -4.29
N ALA A 52 5.17 9.23 -5.34
CA ALA A 52 4.24 10.06 -6.09
C ALA A 52 3.10 10.60 -5.21
N TYR A 53 2.53 9.74 -4.36
CA TYR A 53 1.49 10.13 -3.41
C TYR A 53 2.01 11.13 -2.37
N ALA A 54 3.22 10.94 -1.86
CA ALA A 54 3.85 11.85 -0.91
C ALA A 54 4.14 13.22 -1.55
N LEU A 55 4.51 13.29 -2.83
CA LEU A 55 4.67 14.54 -3.56
C LEU A 55 3.34 15.28 -3.73
N LEU A 56 2.23 14.58 -3.96
CA LEU A 56 0.89 15.20 -3.96
C LEU A 56 0.52 15.76 -2.59
N LEU A 57 0.82 15.04 -1.51
CA LEU A 57 0.63 15.54 -0.14
C LEU A 57 1.50 16.77 0.13
N ALA A 58 2.75 16.78 -0.32
CA ALA A 58 3.67 17.93 -0.18
C ALA A 58 3.13 19.16 -0.92
N ASN A 59 2.62 18.98 -2.15
CA ASN A 59 1.99 20.06 -2.90
C ASN A 59 0.78 20.63 -2.14
N ALA A 60 -0.09 19.79 -1.60
CA ALA A 60 -1.25 20.22 -0.84
C ALA A 60 -0.86 20.91 0.49
N GLN A 61 0.23 20.46 1.13
CA GLN A 61 0.71 20.99 2.41
C GLN A 61 1.51 22.28 2.28
N TRP A 62 2.42 22.37 1.31
CA TRP A 62 3.41 23.43 1.20
C TRP A 62 3.32 24.23 -0.10
N SER A 63 2.49 23.83 -1.03
CA SER A 63 2.38 24.35 -2.40
C SER A 63 3.66 24.16 -3.24
N SER A 64 3.54 24.40 -4.56
CA SER A 64 4.64 24.25 -5.52
C SER A 64 5.29 25.59 -5.90
N ASN A 65 5.22 26.60 -5.03
CA ASN A 65 5.76 27.93 -5.28
C ASN A 65 7.17 28.14 -4.70
N GLY A 66 7.77 27.08 -4.09
CA GLY A 66 9.10 27.11 -3.46
C GLY A 66 10.21 26.60 -4.37
N ASN A 67 11.26 26.03 -3.74
CA ASN A 67 12.41 25.46 -4.46
C ASN A 67 12.07 24.18 -5.21
N VAL A 68 11.04 23.44 -4.77
CA VAL A 68 10.56 22.21 -5.38
C VAL A 68 9.16 22.43 -5.92
N ASP A 69 8.97 22.14 -7.20
CA ASP A 69 7.64 22.04 -7.82
C ASP A 69 7.09 20.63 -7.58
N TYR A 70 6.46 20.41 -6.42
CA TYR A 70 5.92 19.13 -6.02
C TYR A 70 4.83 18.63 -6.98
N ALA A 71 4.02 19.53 -7.55
CA ALA A 71 2.96 19.17 -8.48
C ALA A 71 3.55 18.63 -9.79
N ALA A 72 4.56 19.32 -10.36
CA ALA A 72 5.23 18.84 -11.56
C ALA A 72 6.03 17.55 -11.30
N ALA A 73 6.69 17.45 -10.14
CA ALA A 73 7.40 16.24 -9.74
C ALA A 73 6.44 15.04 -9.62
N ALA A 74 5.31 15.22 -8.92
CA ALA A 74 4.28 14.18 -8.81
C ALA A 74 3.76 13.75 -10.19
N ALA A 75 3.40 14.69 -11.06
CA ALA A 75 2.90 14.39 -12.39
C ALA A 75 3.93 13.60 -13.22
N THR A 76 5.22 13.94 -13.11
CA THR A 76 6.31 13.25 -13.81
C THR A 76 6.47 11.82 -13.31
N THR A 77 6.47 11.61 -12.00
CA THR A 77 6.58 10.27 -11.41
C THR A 77 5.35 9.42 -11.72
N ILE A 78 4.12 9.99 -11.61
CA ILE A 78 2.87 9.30 -11.97
C ILE A 78 2.88 8.85 -13.44
N ALA A 79 3.36 9.70 -14.35
CA ALA A 79 3.50 9.34 -15.75
C ALA A 79 4.51 8.20 -15.96
N GLY A 80 5.65 8.24 -15.25
CA GLY A 80 6.64 7.14 -15.24
C GLY A 80 6.04 5.82 -14.76
N ILE A 81 5.35 5.84 -13.64
CA ILE A 81 4.65 4.65 -13.10
C ILE A 81 3.67 4.09 -14.13
N TYR A 82 2.81 4.94 -14.72
CA TYR A 82 1.81 4.45 -15.67
C TYR A 82 2.44 3.83 -16.92
N GLU A 83 3.46 4.48 -17.46
CA GLU A 83 4.08 4.09 -18.73
C GLU A 83 5.03 2.88 -18.60
N SER A 84 5.66 2.71 -17.44
CA SER A 84 6.74 1.72 -17.25
C SER A 84 6.41 0.59 -16.30
N THR A 85 5.31 0.70 -15.52
CA THR A 85 4.98 -0.29 -14.48
C THR A 85 3.49 -0.66 -14.43
N ILE A 86 2.68 -0.22 -15.39
CA ILE A 86 1.31 -0.73 -15.56
C ILE A 86 1.27 -1.59 -16.82
N GLY A 87 0.81 -2.83 -16.66
CA GLY A 87 0.70 -3.78 -17.75
C GLY A 87 -0.23 -3.29 -18.85
N PRO A 88 0.22 -3.19 -20.11
CA PRO A 88 -0.52 -2.54 -21.19
C PRO A 88 -1.86 -3.23 -21.51
N ASP A 89 -1.94 -4.52 -21.36
CA ASP A 89 -3.17 -5.29 -21.64
C ASP A 89 -3.93 -5.65 -20.34
N SER A 90 -3.21 -5.88 -19.24
CA SER A 90 -3.78 -6.28 -17.96
C SER A 90 -4.35 -5.13 -17.16
N GLN A 91 -3.82 -3.93 -17.34
CA GLN A 91 -4.06 -2.76 -16.49
C GLN A 91 -3.72 -3.02 -15.00
N LEU A 92 -2.82 -3.97 -14.73
CA LEU A 92 -2.36 -4.32 -13.39
C LEU A 92 -0.96 -3.73 -13.12
N PRO A 93 -0.66 -3.38 -11.86
CA PRO A 93 0.70 -3.06 -11.47
C PRO A 93 1.65 -4.22 -11.75
N GLU A 94 2.75 -3.95 -12.41
CA GLU A 94 3.90 -4.85 -12.54
C GLU A 94 4.83 -4.65 -11.33
N LEU A 95 5.77 -5.55 -11.09
CA LEU A 95 6.63 -5.51 -9.88
C LEU A 95 7.59 -4.32 -9.87
N GLY A 96 7.92 -3.80 -11.04
CA GLY A 96 8.77 -2.65 -11.28
C GLY A 96 9.03 -2.50 -12.78
N ASP A 97 9.79 -1.49 -13.17
CA ASP A 97 10.08 -1.15 -14.58
C ASP A 97 10.99 -2.19 -15.28
N TRP A 98 11.58 -3.11 -14.52
CA TRP A 98 12.37 -4.24 -15.03
C TRP A 98 11.52 -5.39 -15.59
N VAL A 99 10.20 -5.38 -15.33
CA VAL A 99 9.28 -6.41 -15.82
C VAL A 99 8.92 -6.15 -17.28
N SER A 100 9.04 -7.18 -18.09
CA SER A 100 8.54 -7.13 -19.47
C SER A 100 7.11 -7.62 -19.51
N ALA A 101 6.19 -6.87 -20.11
CA ALA A 101 4.76 -7.18 -20.18
C ALA A 101 4.45 -8.63 -20.65
N HIS A 102 5.31 -9.21 -21.50
CA HIS A 102 5.19 -10.57 -22.03
C HIS A 102 6.37 -11.47 -21.63
N GLY A 103 7.11 -11.09 -20.60
CA GLY A 103 8.28 -11.82 -20.07
C GLY A 103 7.93 -13.13 -19.37
N GLN A 104 8.96 -13.87 -18.96
CA GLN A 104 8.85 -15.08 -18.15
C GLN A 104 9.99 -15.13 -17.13
N PRO A 105 9.71 -15.50 -15.88
CA PRO A 105 8.41 -15.85 -15.30
C PRO A 105 7.56 -14.62 -14.93
N PHE A 106 8.16 -13.43 -14.89
CA PHE A 106 7.53 -12.19 -14.48
C PHE A 106 6.99 -11.42 -15.68
N ASN A 107 5.75 -10.99 -15.61
CA ASN A 107 5.07 -10.24 -16.67
C ASN A 107 3.82 -9.52 -16.11
N GLN A 108 3.09 -8.82 -16.97
CA GLN A 108 1.87 -8.08 -16.59
C GLN A 108 0.75 -8.92 -15.93
N ASN A 109 0.85 -10.26 -15.92
CA ASN A 109 -0.11 -11.17 -15.26
C ASN A 109 0.43 -11.75 -13.94
N THR A 110 1.54 -11.19 -13.43
CA THR A 110 2.19 -11.67 -12.20
C THR A 110 2.34 -10.54 -11.17
N PRO A 111 1.25 -9.87 -10.78
CA PRO A 111 1.30 -8.76 -9.84
C PRO A 111 1.53 -9.24 -8.40
N ARG A 112 1.86 -8.26 -7.56
CA ARG A 112 1.94 -8.36 -6.11
C ARG A 112 0.74 -7.64 -5.48
N PRO A 113 -0.20 -8.30 -4.79
CA PRO A 113 -1.41 -7.65 -4.27
C PRO A 113 -1.17 -6.49 -3.29
N SER A 114 -0.02 -6.43 -2.63
CA SER A 114 0.34 -5.27 -1.81
C SER A 114 0.56 -3.98 -2.60
N ASP A 115 0.67 -4.09 -3.93
CA ASP A 115 0.79 -2.97 -4.85
C ASP A 115 -0.57 -2.48 -5.38
N PHE A 116 -1.65 -3.12 -4.96
CA PHE A 116 -3.02 -2.68 -5.25
C PHE A 116 -3.40 -1.55 -4.30
N MET A 117 -3.24 -0.32 -4.77
CA MET A 117 -3.35 0.91 -3.98
C MET A 117 -4.45 1.84 -4.52
N PRO A 118 -5.74 1.43 -4.47
CA PRO A 118 -6.81 2.18 -5.14
C PRO A 118 -6.93 3.63 -4.65
N ALA A 119 -6.65 3.94 -3.39
CA ALA A 119 -6.64 5.32 -2.91
C ALA A 119 -5.57 6.19 -3.59
N HIS A 120 -4.38 5.63 -3.86
CA HIS A 120 -3.32 6.30 -4.60
C HIS A 120 -3.74 6.51 -6.06
N PHE A 121 -4.26 5.47 -6.69
CA PHE A 121 -4.69 5.52 -8.10
C PHE A 121 -5.79 6.56 -8.34
N ARG A 122 -6.75 6.72 -7.38
CA ARG A 122 -7.75 7.80 -7.45
C ARG A 122 -7.10 9.18 -7.38
N SER A 123 -6.11 9.33 -6.50
CA SER A 123 -5.39 10.59 -6.37
C SER A 123 -4.56 10.89 -7.63
N PHE A 124 -3.97 9.86 -8.25
CA PHE A 124 -3.24 10.00 -9.50
C PHE A 124 -4.18 10.40 -10.64
N ALA A 125 -5.33 9.71 -10.79
CA ALA A 125 -6.35 10.08 -11.76
C ALA A 125 -6.78 11.55 -11.64
N GLN A 126 -7.01 12.01 -10.42
CA GLN A 126 -7.46 13.38 -10.17
C GLN A 126 -6.35 14.41 -10.40
N ALA A 127 -5.12 14.13 -9.96
CA ALA A 127 -4.01 15.06 -10.07
C ALA A 127 -3.53 15.26 -11.52
N THR A 128 -3.65 14.22 -12.36
CA THR A 128 -3.18 14.23 -13.74
C THR A 128 -4.31 14.33 -14.78
N GLU A 129 -5.58 14.29 -14.35
CA GLU A 129 -6.75 14.19 -15.21
C GLU A 129 -6.73 12.94 -16.13
N ASP A 130 -5.93 11.93 -15.78
CA ASP A 130 -5.79 10.69 -16.50
C ASP A 130 -6.74 9.62 -15.99
N HIS A 131 -7.87 9.45 -16.67
CA HIS A 131 -8.91 8.51 -16.26
C HIS A 131 -8.56 7.03 -16.47
N ARG A 132 -7.44 6.71 -17.15
CA ARG A 132 -6.96 5.32 -17.30
C ARG A 132 -6.66 4.66 -15.95
N TRP A 133 -6.36 5.44 -14.91
CA TRP A 133 -6.21 4.93 -13.54
C TRP A 133 -7.48 4.26 -13.00
N ASN A 134 -8.65 4.58 -13.53
CA ASN A 134 -9.89 3.89 -13.15
C ASN A 134 -9.91 2.44 -13.66
N ASP A 135 -9.29 2.17 -14.81
CA ASP A 135 -9.15 0.81 -15.34
C ASP A 135 -8.19 -0.01 -14.47
N VAL A 136 -7.11 0.62 -13.97
CA VAL A 136 -6.18 -0.01 -12.99
C VAL A 136 -6.92 -0.37 -11.69
N ILE A 137 -7.75 0.52 -11.15
CA ILE A 137 -8.57 0.24 -9.97
C ILE A 137 -9.49 -0.95 -10.22
N ALA A 138 -10.24 -0.93 -11.33
CA ALA A 138 -11.18 -2.00 -11.66
C ALA A 138 -10.48 -3.35 -11.86
N ALA A 139 -9.31 -3.36 -12.53
CA ALA A 139 -8.52 -4.57 -12.73
C ALA A 139 -8.02 -5.15 -11.39
N THR A 140 -7.46 -4.32 -10.52
CA THR A 140 -6.97 -4.76 -9.21
C THR A 140 -8.10 -5.29 -8.32
N GLN A 141 -9.25 -4.61 -8.28
CA GLN A 141 -10.43 -5.06 -7.54
C GLN A 141 -10.95 -6.41 -8.07
N THR A 142 -10.94 -6.61 -9.39
CA THR A 142 -11.36 -7.88 -10.01
C THR A 142 -10.45 -9.04 -9.58
N VAL A 143 -9.13 -8.84 -9.55
CA VAL A 143 -8.16 -9.85 -9.07
C VAL A 143 -8.41 -10.20 -7.61
N VAL A 144 -8.60 -9.19 -6.76
CA VAL A 144 -8.89 -9.39 -5.33
C VAL A 144 -10.17 -10.19 -5.13
N ASP A 145 -11.26 -9.82 -5.79
CA ASP A 145 -12.54 -10.53 -5.70
C ASP A 145 -12.43 -11.99 -6.14
N SER A 146 -11.69 -12.25 -7.23
CA SER A 146 -11.45 -13.61 -7.72
C SER A 146 -10.67 -14.44 -6.70
N LEU A 147 -9.57 -13.91 -6.16
CA LEU A 147 -8.76 -14.60 -5.15
C LEU A 147 -9.53 -14.85 -3.87
N GLN A 148 -10.26 -13.86 -3.38
CA GLN A 148 -11.09 -13.98 -2.18
C GLN A 148 -12.28 -14.95 -2.37
N THR A 149 -12.77 -15.11 -3.58
CA THR A 149 -13.86 -16.03 -3.88
C THR A 149 -13.37 -17.47 -4.05
N ASN A 150 -12.29 -17.66 -4.81
CA ASN A 150 -11.87 -18.98 -5.26
C ASN A 150 -10.81 -19.62 -4.35
N HIS A 151 -9.96 -18.80 -3.70
CA HIS A 151 -8.80 -19.28 -2.92
C HIS A 151 -8.90 -18.98 -1.42
N ALA A 152 -9.63 -17.93 -1.03
CA ALA A 152 -9.77 -17.50 0.35
C ALA A 152 -11.25 -17.18 0.72
N PRO A 153 -12.22 -18.07 0.45
CA PRO A 153 -13.64 -17.72 0.62
C PRO A 153 -14.05 -17.44 2.06
N VAL A 154 -13.32 -17.98 3.01
CA VAL A 154 -13.57 -17.78 4.46
C VAL A 154 -12.72 -16.66 5.03
N THR A 155 -11.46 -16.59 4.66
CA THR A 155 -10.48 -15.71 5.28
C THR A 155 -10.34 -14.34 4.62
N GLY A 156 -10.54 -14.28 3.30
CA GLY A 156 -10.23 -13.09 2.50
C GLY A 156 -8.75 -12.80 2.34
N LEU A 157 -7.85 -13.67 2.83
CA LEU A 157 -6.40 -13.51 2.72
C LEU A 157 -5.93 -13.52 1.27
N LEU A 158 -4.91 -12.73 0.95
CA LEU A 158 -4.30 -12.70 -0.37
C LEU A 158 -2.87 -13.24 -0.32
N PRO A 159 -2.35 -13.87 -1.39
CA PRO A 159 -0.96 -14.31 -1.44
C PRO A 159 -0.02 -13.14 -1.64
N ASP A 160 1.26 -13.33 -1.36
CA ASP A 160 2.28 -12.30 -1.65
C ASP A 160 2.38 -12.04 -3.15
N PHE A 161 2.29 -13.09 -3.99
CA PHE A 161 2.31 -12.96 -5.44
C PHE A 161 1.20 -13.76 -6.12
N VAL A 162 0.77 -13.27 -7.28
CA VAL A 162 -0.27 -13.86 -8.11
C VAL A 162 0.31 -14.25 -9.47
N VAL A 163 -0.24 -15.28 -10.08
CA VAL A 163 0.01 -15.64 -11.48
C VAL A 163 -1.32 -15.75 -12.22
N ASN A 164 -1.28 -15.62 -13.54
CA ASN A 164 -2.49 -15.71 -14.39
C ASN A 164 -3.57 -14.66 -14.08
N ALA A 165 -3.16 -13.49 -13.59
CA ALA A 165 -4.02 -12.52 -12.93
C ALA A 165 -5.25 -12.06 -13.74
N VAL A 166 -5.16 -12.01 -15.08
CA VAL A 166 -6.26 -11.54 -15.94
C VAL A 166 -7.32 -12.61 -16.18
N ASN A 167 -6.91 -13.88 -16.41
CA ASN A 167 -7.86 -14.91 -16.86
C ASN A 167 -8.39 -15.77 -15.71
N ASP A 168 -7.51 -16.19 -14.82
CA ASP A 168 -7.79 -17.07 -13.70
C ASP A 168 -6.76 -16.81 -12.59
N PRO A 169 -6.94 -15.76 -11.80
CA PRO A 169 -6.00 -15.38 -10.75
C PRO A 169 -5.70 -16.53 -9.81
N GLN A 170 -4.42 -16.93 -9.73
CA GLN A 170 -3.96 -18.02 -8.87
C GLN A 170 -2.88 -17.49 -7.93
N PRO A 171 -2.78 -18.00 -6.69
CA PRO A 171 -1.57 -17.85 -5.89
C PRO A 171 -0.34 -18.33 -6.69
N SER A 172 0.77 -17.63 -6.58
CA SER A 172 2.02 -18.03 -7.26
C SER A 172 2.50 -19.42 -6.78
N PRO A 173 3.49 -20.03 -7.42
CA PRO A 173 4.26 -21.10 -6.78
C PRO A 173 4.84 -20.67 -5.45
N GLY A 174 5.08 -21.61 -4.53
CA GLY A 174 5.58 -21.33 -3.18
C GLY A 174 6.91 -20.57 -3.17
N THR A 175 7.81 -20.85 -4.11
CA THR A 175 9.01 -20.05 -4.37
C THR A 175 8.88 -19.45 -5.76
N PHE A 176 8.55 -18.16 -5.81
CA PHE A 176 8.31 -17.45 -7.07
C PHE A 176 9.34 -16.34 -7.30
N LEU A 177 9.49 -15.40 -6.38
CA LEU A 177 10.47 -14.31 -6.45
C LEU A 177 11.28 -14.18 -5.16
N GLU A 178 10.64 -14.05 -4.00
CA GLU A 178 11.32 -13.69 -2.76
C GLU A 178 11.58 -14.89 -1.83
N GLY A 179 10.72 -15.92 -1.87
CA GLY A 179 10.93 -17.04 -0.98
C GLY A 179 9.82 -18.10 -0.95
N PRO A 180 9.93 -19.05 -0.02
CA PRO A 180 9.07 -20.25 -0.01
C PRO A 180 7.61 -19.99 0.40
N TYR A 181 7.25 -18.75 0.71
CA TYR A 181 5.93 -18.35 1.20
C TYR A 181 5.21 -17.38 0.26
N ASP A 182 5.70 -17.23 -0.97
CA ASP A 182 5.17 -16.28 -1.96
C ASP A 182 3.70 -16.56 -2.35
N ASN A 183 3.23 -17.79 -2.14
CA ASN A 183 1.85 -18.22 -2.36
C ASN A 183 0.94 -18.07 -1.12
N THR A 184 1.42 -17.49 -0.04
CA THR A 184 0.71 -17.35 1.23
C THR A 184 0.49 -15.89 1.59
N TYR A 185 -0.36 -15.64 2.58
CA TYR A 185 -0.44 -14.34 3.24
C TYR A 185 0.82 -14.16 4.09
N SER A 186 1.77 -13.38 3.58
CA SER A 186 3.09 -13.22 4.16
C SER A 186 3.49 -11.73 4.20
N TYR A 187 4.78 -11.42 4.19
CA TYR A 187 5.28 -10.07 4.46
C TYR A 187 4.92 -9.02 3.39
N ASN A 188 4.63 -9.43 2.15
CA ASN A 188 4.10 -8.50 1.15
C ASN A 188 2.60 -8.27 1.37
N SER A 189 1.81 -9.33 1.37
CA SER A 189 0.36 -9.24 1.47
C SER A 189 -0.13 -8.77 2.85
N ALA A 190 0.72 -8.78 3.88
CA ALA A 190 0.44 -8.15 5.17
C ALA A 190 0.04 -6.66 5.04
N ARG A 191 0.49 -5.97 3.98
CA ARG A 191 0.16 -4.56 3.69
C ARG A 191 -1.22 -4.37 3.04
N VAL A 192 -1.78 -5.43 2.45
CA VAL A 192 -3.06 -5.38 1.70
C VAL A 192 -4.22 -4.77 2.50
N PRO A 193 -4.45 -5.13 3.79
CA PRO A 193 -5.56 -4.55 4.55
C PRO A 193 -5.47 -3.02 4.69
N TRP A 194 -4.26 -2.49 4.82
CA TRP A 194 -4.03 -1.05 4.79
C TRP A 194 -4.27 -0.46 3.41
N ARG A 195 -3.65 -1.04 2.36
CA ARG A 195 -3.72 -0.50 1.00
C ARG A 195 -5.17 -0.41 0.48
N ILE A 196 -5.93 -1.48 0.63
CA ILE A 196 -7.32 -1.53 0.19
C ILE A 196 -8.24 -0.81 1.18
N GLY A 197 -8.06 -1.04 2.48
CA GLY A 197 -8.89 -0.43 3.52
C GLY A 197 -8.84 1.10 3.51
N LEU A 198 -7.70 1.68 3.14
CA LEU A 198 -7.53 3.12 3.03
C LEU A 198 -8.45 3.75 1.97
N ASP A 199 -8.72 3.06 0.88
CA ASP A 199 -9.64 3.55 -0.15
C ASP A 199 -11.08 3.62 0.35
N GLY A 200 -11.50 2.64 1.14
CA GLY A 200 -12.78 2.70 1.85
C GLY A 200 -12.86 3.91 2.79
N VAL A 201 -11.82 4.12 3.60
CA VAL A 201 -11.77 5.23 4.57
C VAL A 201 -11.76 6.60 3.91
N LEU A 202 -10.99 6.79 2.85
CA LEU A 202 -10.81 8.09 2.20
C LEU A 202 -11.87 8.41 1.14
N ASN A 203 -12.34 7.38 0.43
CA ASN A 203 -13.18 7.55 -0.76
C ASN A 203 -14.57 6.90 -0.63
N GLY A 204 -14.81 6.09 0.39
CA GLY A 204 -16.09 5.41 0.60
C GLY A 204 -16.38 4.33 -0.47
N ASP A 205 -15.35 3.79 -1.12
CA ASP A 205 -15.53 2.78 -2.17
C ASP A 205 -16.05 1.46 -1.60
N SER A 206 -17.23 1.06 -2.03
CA SER A 206 -17.93 -0.10 -1.47
C SER A 206 -17.23 -1.43 -1.76
N THR A 207 -16.53 -1.55 -2.89
CA THR A 207 -15.78 -2.74 -3.26
C THR A 207 -14.55 -2.88 -2.36
N SER A 208 -13.76 -1.82 -2.24
CA SER A 208 -12.60 -1.78 -1.35
C SER A 208 -12.98 -2.02 0.12
N ILE A 209 -14.12 -1.45 0.58
CA ILE A 209 -14.67 -1.72 1.91
C ILE A 209 -14.95 -3.20 2.10
N ALA A 210 -15.69 -3.83 1.18
CA ALA A 210 -16.06 -5.24 1.30
C ALA A 210 -14.84 -6.16 1.29
N GLN A 211 -13.88 -5.90 0.43
CA GLN A 211 -12.64 -6.66 0.31
C GLN A 211 -11.78 -6.57 1.58
N ALA A 212 -11.60 -5.37 2.12
CA ALA A 212 -10.81 -5.16 3.33
C ALA A 212 -11.49 -5.76 4.58
N LEU A 213 -12.81 -5.57 4.71
CA LEU A 213 -13.57 -6.08 5.85
C LEU A 213 -13.61 -7.60 5.91
N LYS A 214 -13.66 -8.30 4.77
CA LYS A 214 -13.64 -9.77 4.76
C LYS A 214 -12.41 -10.30 5.49
N LEU A 215 -11.25 -9.70 5.26
CA LEU A 215 -10.00 -10.07 5.90
C LEU A 215 -9.98 -9.66 7.38
N SER A 216 -10.41 -8.44 7.70
CA SER A 216 -10.43 -7.93 9.08
C SER A 216 -11.38 -8.72 9.98
N HIS A 217 -12.60 -9.02 9.53
CA HIS A 217 -13.56 -9.84 10.28
C HIS A 217 -13.03 -11.25 10.56
N TRP A 218 -12.39 -11.88 9.57
CA TRP A 218 -11.75 -13.17 9.81
C TRP A 218 -10.63 -13.07 10.84
N ALA A 219 -9.77 -12.07 10.75
CA ALA A 219 -8.65 -11.89 11.67
C ALA A 219 -9.13 -11.67 13.11
N GLU A 220 -10.18 -10.84 13.31
CA GLU A 220 -10.82 -10.65 14.61
C GLU A 220 -11.36 -11.98 15.17
N ALA A 221 -12.11 -12.72 14.36
CA ALA A 221 -12.68 -14.01 14.77
C ALA A 221 -11.60 -15.07 15.08
N ALA A 222 -10.57 -15.16 14.23
CA ALA A 222 -9.49 -16.13 14.38
C ALA A 222 -8.63 -15.89 15.64
N THR A 223 -8.56 -14.64 16.10
CA THR A 223 -7.80 -14.23 17.30
C THR A 223 -8.67 -14.10 18.56
N GLY A 224 -9.99 -14.22 18.41
CA GLY A 224 -10.93 -13.90 19.50
C GLY A 224 -10.83 -12.44 19.96
N GLY A 225 -10.47 -11.52 19.04
CA GLY A 225 -10.27 -10.09 19.32
C GLY A 225 -8.95 -9.74 20.02
N ASN A 226 -7.98 -10.67 20.10
CA ASN A 226 -6.67 -10.43 20.68
C ASN A 226 -5.57 -10.33 19.61
N PRO A 227 -5.13 -9.12 19.20
CA PRO A 227 -4.12 -8.94 18.15
C PRO A 227 -2.78 -9.63 18.42
N ASN A 228 -2.42 -9.84 19.69
CA ASN A 228 -1.15 -10.49 20.05
C ASN A 228 -1.07 -11.96 19.61
N THR A 229 -2.21 -12.58 19.28
CA THR A 229 -2.27 -13.97 18.80
C THR A 229 -2.33 -14.08 17.29
N PHE A 230 -2.32 -12.97 16.56
CA PHE A 230 -2.24 -12.97 15.10
C PHE A 230 -0.82 -13.30 14.64
N HIS A 231 -0.68 -14.32 13.82
CA HIS A 231 0.62 -14.84 13.38
C HIS A 231 1.20 -14.03 12.20
N ALA A 232 2.51 -14.04 12.09
CA ALA A 232 3.24 -13.40 10.97
C ALA A 232 3.25 -14.26 9.70
N GLY A 233 2.10 -14.79 9.33
CA GLY A 233 1.85 -15.51 8.08
C GLY A 233 0.83 -16.63 8.21
N TYR A 234 0.00 -16.77 7.17
CA TYR A 234 -1.05 -17.76 7.06
C TYR A 234 -1.12 -18.33 5.64
N GLN A 235 -1.48 -19.61 5.54
CA GLN A 235 -2.05 -20.15 4.30
C GLN A 235 -3.38 -19.43 4.01
N LEU A 236 -3.81 -19.42 2.77
CA LEU A 236 -5.04 -18.69 2.40
C LEU A 236 -6.32 -19.25 3.06
N ASP A 237 -6.27 -20.49 3.52
CA ASP A 237 -7.35 -21.12 4.31
C ASP A 237 -7.32 -20.77 5.80
N GLY A 238 -6.34 -19.97 6.25
CA GLY A 238 -6.20 -19.53 7.63
C GLY A 238 -5.31 -20.41 8.51
N ILE A 239 -4.67 -21.44 7.96
CA ILE A 239 -3.70 -22.25 8.71
C ILE A 239 -2.41 -21.42 8.86
N PRO A 240 -1.88 -21.26 10.10
CA PRO A 240 -0.63 -20.54 10.30
C PRO A 240 0.55 -21.16 9.54
N VAL A 241 1.40 -20.31 8.96
CA VAL A 241 2.65 -20.75 8.32
C VAL A 241 3.60 -21.33 9.38
N PRO A 242 4.18 -22.52 9.17
CA PRO A 242 5.12 -23.12 10.12
C PRO A 242 6.31 -22.21 10.44
N GLY A 243 6.66 -22.12 11.71
CA GLY A 243 7.78 -21.29 12.19
C GLY A 243 7.45 -19.79 12.35
N ARG A 244 6.22 -19.35 12.04
CA ARG A 244 5.79 -17.96 12.16
C ARG A 244 4.73 -17.70 13.24
N ALA A 245 4.73 -18.52 14.30
CA ALA A 245 3.83 -18.38 15.45
C ALA A 245 4.27 -17.23 16.39
N TYR A 246 4.44 -16.05 15.85
CA TYR A 246 4.76 -14.82 16.58
C TYR A 246 3.95 -13.65 15.99
N MET A 247 3.70 -12.64 16.81
CA MET A 247 3.05 -11.41 16.38
C MET A 247 4.07 -10.47 15.73
N SER A 248 3.67 -9.87 14.59
CA SER A 248 4.39 -8.77 13.98
C SER A 248 3.45 -7.59 13.76
N THR A 249 3.90 -6.39 14.11
CA THR A 249 3.10 -5.16 13.92
C THR A 249 2.86 -4.86 12.44
N ALA A 250 3.73 -5.33 11.53
CA ALA A 250 3.50 -5.24 10.08
C ALA A 250 2.27 -6.04 9.60
N PHE A 251 1.88 -7.09 10.33
CA PHE A 251 0.68 -7.88 10.04
C PHE A 251 -0.57 -7.35 10.77
N VAL A 252 -0.39 -6.83 11.97
CA VAL A 252 -1.51 -6.42 12.83
C VAL A 252 -1.98 -4.99 12.53
N ALA A 253 -1.06 -4.05 12.35
CA ALA A 253 -1.41 -2.64 12.15
C ALA A 253 -2.28 -2.37 10.90
N PRO A 254 -2.01 -2.99 9.72
CA PRO A 254 -2.86 -2.87 8.55
C PRO A 254 -4.31 -3.32 8.76
N LEU A 255 -4.54 -4.33 9.61
CA LEU A 255 -5.89 -4.78 9.95
C LEU A 255 -6.71 -3.70 10.64
N GLY A 256 -6.07 -2.82 11.41
CA GLY A 256 -6.72 -1.68 12.04
C GLY A 256 -7.26 -0.69 11.00
N VAL A 257 -6.53 -0.45 9.92
CA VAL A 257 -7.02 0.42 8.82
C VAL A 257 -8.22 -0.23 8.12
N ALA A 258 -8.18 -1.54 7.88
CA ALA A 258 -9.33 -2.26 7.34
C ALA A 258 -10.55 -2.17 8.29
N ALA A 259 -10.35 -2.34 9.61
CA ALA A 259 -11.41 -2.28 10.62
C ALA A 259 -12.10 -0.92 10.71
N MET A 260 -11.44 0.19 10.33
CA MET A 260 -12.05 1.52 10.29
C MET A 260 -13.30 1.62 9.38
N ASN A 261 -13.44 0.68 8.46
CA ASN A 261 -14.54 0.66 7.48
C ASN A 261 -15.85 0.09 8.05
N ASP A 262 -15.86 -0.41 9.28
CA ASP A 262 -17.05 -0.93 9.96
C ASP A 262 -17.08 -0.53 11.44
N SER A 263 -18.05 0.28 11.81
CA SER A 263 -18.22 0.73 13.20
C SER A 263 -18.45 -0.40 14.19
N SER A 264 -18.91 -1.57 13.76
CA SER A 264 -19.04 -2.76 14.61
C SER A 264 -17.70 -3.33 15.05
N GLN A 265 -16.62 -3.05 14.32
CA GLN A 265 -15.26 -3.45 14.65
C GLN A 265 -14.49 -2.44 15.54
N GLN A 266 -15.17 -1.46 16.13
CA GLN A 266 -14.49 -0.43 16.95
C GLN A 266 -13.68 -1.04 18.14
N ALA A 267 -14.17 -2.09 18.75
CA ALA A 267 -13.44 -2.77 19.85
C ALA A 267 -12.16 -3.46 19.32
N TRP A 268 -12.24 -4.08 18.14
CA TRP A 268 -11.10 -4.69 17.47
C TRP A 268 -10.06 -3.63 17.06
N LEU A 269 -10.50 -2.54 16.44
CA LEU A 269 -9.65 -1.40 16.10
C LEU A 269 -8.91 -0.85 17.33
N ASN A 270 -9.61 -0.64 18.44
CA ASN A 270 -9.00 -0.17 19.69
C ASN A 270 -7.94 -1.15 20.20
N SER A 271 -8.24 -2.46 20.20
CA SER A 271 -7.28 -3.49 20.62
C SER A 271 -6.03 -3.51 19.75
N ILE A 272 -6.17 -3.33 18.45
CA ILE A 272 -5.04 -3.20 17.52
C ILE A 272 -4.21 -1.95 17.84
N TYR A 273 -4.86 -0.80 17.99
CA TYR A 273 -4.18 0.45 18.26
C TYR A 273 -3.39 0.39 19.58
N ASP A 274 -3.96 -0.18 20.65
CA ASP A 274 -3.32 -0.33 21.95
C ASP A 274 -2.05 -1.20 21.86
N VAL A 275 -2.12 -2.32 21.13
CA VAL A 275 -0.97 -3.21 20.93
C VAL A 275 0.11 -2.53 20.08
N VAL A 276 -0.27 -1.94 18.95
CA VAL A 276 0.67 -1.36 18.00
C VAL A 276 1.37 -0.13 18.58
N SER A 277 0.63 0.75 19.27
CA SER A 277 1.18 1.99 19.86
C SER A 277 2.25 1.75 20.92
N THR A 278 2.23 0.59 21.56
CA THR A 278 3.17 0.22 22.63
C THR A 278 4.28 -0.73 22.17
N SER A 279 4.15 -1.30 20.96
CA SER A 279 5.15 -2.20 20.39
C SER A 279 6.32 -1.45 19.74
N ARG A 280 7.51 -2.08 19.75
CA ARG A 280 8.68 -1.64 18.98
C ARG A 280 9.34 -2.90 18.43
N GLN A 281 9.60 -2.89 17.13
CA GLN A 281 10.20 -4.02 16.42
C GLN A 281 11.36 -3.52 15.56
N ASN A 282 11.44 -3.92 14.29
CA ASN A 282 12.47 -3.48 13.37
C ASN A 282 11.95 -2.34 12.48
N TYR A 283 12.83 -1.80 11.65
CA TYR A 283 12.52 -0.68 10.77
C TYR A 283 11.28 -0.92 9.88
N PHE A 284 11.19 -2.12 9.28
CA PHE A 284 10.08 -2.47 8.40
C PHE A 284 8.74 -2.50 9.16
N GLU A 285 8.69 -3.21 10.27
CA GLU A 285 7.49 -3.34 11.10
C GLU A 285 7.05 -1.99 11.68
N ASP A 286 7.98 -1.22 12.21
CA ASP A 286 7.70 0.08 12.82
C ASP A 286 7.27 1.12 11.78
N SER A 287 7.78 1.06 10.54
CA SER A 287 7.35 1.93 9.44
C SER A 287 5.91 1.66 9.01
N ILE A 288 5.53 0.40 8.82
CA ILE A 288 4.14 0.01 8.50
C ILE A 288 3.20 0.34 9.65
N ALA A 289 3.63 0.08 10.89
CA ALA A 289 2.87 0.42 12.09
C ALA A 289 2.61 1.94 12.18
N LEU A 290 3.62 2.77 11.94
CA LEU A 290 3.49 4.22 11.99
C LEU A 290 2.47 4.74 10.96
N ILE A 291 2.57 4.31 9.70
CA ILE A 291 1.65 4.75 8.64
C ILE A 291 0.23 4.29 8.95
N SER A 292 0.06 3.05 9.40
CA SER A 292 -1.25 2.53 9.82
C SER A 292 -1.83 3.30 11.01
N MET A 293 -1.00 3.67 11.99
CA MET A 293 -1.43 4.48 13.14
C MET A 293 -1.85 5.90 12.74
N ILE A 294 -1.17 6.51 11.77
CA ILE A 294 -1.58 7.81 11.21
C ILE A 294 -3.00 7.68 10.62
N ALA A 295 -3.28 6.60 9.89
CA ALA A 295 -4.63 6.34 9.38
C ALA A 295 -5.63 6.10 10.51
N MET A 296 -5.36 5.19 11.44
CA MET A 296 -6.25 4.83 12.56
C MET A 296 -6.57 6.02 13.47
N SER A 297 -5.67 6.99 13.58
CA SER A 297 -5.90 8.23 14.35
C SER A 297 -6.66 9.31 13.58
N GLY A 298 -7.09 9.05 12.33
CA GLY A 298 -7.78 10.02 11.48
C GLY A 298 -6.88 11.12 10.92
N ASN A 299 -5.55 10.96 11.00
CA ASN A 299 -4.58 11.94 10.51
C ASN A 299 -4.03 11.63 9.11
N TYR A 300 -4.49 10.56 8.47
CA TYR A 300 -4.20 10.28 7.08
C TYR A 300 -5.29 10.93 6.21
N TRP A 301 -4.90 11.79 5.27
CA TRP A 301 -5.85 12.52 4.42
C TRP A 301 -5.50 12.38 2.94
N SER A 302 -6.50 12.61 2.09
CA SER A 302 -6.30 12.57 0.63
C SER A 302 -5.68 13.89 0.15
N PRO A 303 -4.63 13.87 -0.67
CA PRO A 303 -4.01 15.07 -1.23
C PRO A 303 -4.95 15.86 -2.14
N THR A 304 -6.04 15.25 -2.59
CA THR A 304 -7.01 15.82 -3.52
C THR A 304 -8.32 16.26 -2.84
N ALA A 305 -8.44 16.03 -1.53
CA ALA A 305 -9.56 16.60 -0.76
C ALA A 305 -9.42 18.13 -0.71
N SER A 306 -10.51 18.85 -0.98
CA SER A 306 -10.52 20.32 -0.90
C SER A 306 -10.22 20.77 0.52
N ALA A 307 -9.07 21.45 0.68
CA ALA A 307 -8.52 22.00 1.91
C ALA A 307 -8.29 21.00 3.06
N ALA A 308 -7.03 20.85 3.46
CA ALA A 308 -6.69 20.17 4.71
C ALA A 308 -7.56 20.73 5.86
N PRO A 309 -7.95 19.89 6.85
CA PRO A 309 -8.66 20.38 8.02
C PRO A 309 -7.87 21.55 8.62
N GLN A 310 -8.48 22.72 8.73
CA GLN A 310 -7.87 23.83 9.47
C GLN A 310 -7.73 23.38 10.91
N ASP A 311 -6.53 23.57 11.49
CA ASP A 311 -6.31 23.37 12.92
C ASP A 311 -7.45 24.04 13.70
N PRO A 312 -8.02 23.38 14.73
CA PRO A 312 -8.98 24.02 15.58
C PRO A 312 -8.37 25.30 16.15
N PRO A 313 -9.13 26.40 16.25
CA PRO A 313 -8.60 27.63 16.80
C PRO A 313 -8.02 27.35 18.21
N PRO A 314 -6.89 27.99 18.58
CA PRO A 314 -6.33 27.81 19.89
C PRO A 314 -7.39 28.10 20.96
N PRO A 315 -7.39 27.34 22.08
CA PRO A 315 -8.35 27.58 23.14
C PRO A 315 -8.25 29.04 23.57
N SER A 316 -9.41 29.72 23.64
CA SER A 316 -9.50 31.06 24.16
C SER A 316 -8.90 31.05 25.56
N GLU A 317 -7.86 31.85 25.78
CA GLU A 317 -7.32 32.07 27.12
C GLU A 317 -8.43 32.55 28.07
N PRO A 318 -8.41 32.09 29.34
CA PRO A 318 -9.44 32.38 30.32
C PRO A 318 -9.44 33.86 30.74
#